data_e186e78686dd09b187b342cb5668bc8a
#
_entry.id   e186e78686dd09b187b342cb5668bc8a
#
_cell.length_a   1.000
_cell.length_b   1.000
_cell.length_c   1.000
_cell.angle_alpha   90.00
_cell.angle_beta   90.00
_cell.angle_gamma   90.00
#
_symmetry.space_group_name_H-M   'P 1'
#
loop_
_entity.id
_entity.type
_entity.pdbx_description
1 polymer ?
#
loop_
_entity_poly.entity_id
_entity_poly.type
_entity_poly.pdbx_seq_one_letter_code
_entity_poly.pdbx_strand_id
1 'polypeptide(L)'
;RKAKPGDHARGFAADLVPRAMSLRAFYDVVRAELRIKGIGVDHTAGYIHVDVRGASEPVCWVYRNGRAVVVTDPFQEAMNG
;
A
#
# COMPACT_ATOMS: atom_id res chain seq x y z
N ARG A 1 13.39 5.88 -12.63
CA ARG A 1 14.33 4.79 -12.36
C ARG A 1 14.05 3.59 -13.27
N LYS A 2 15.09 2.98 -13.76
CA LYS A 2 14.93 1.80 -14.57
C LYS A 2 14.73 0.57 -13.68
N ALA A 3 13.72 -0.23 -13.95
CA ALA A 3 13.45 -1.42 -13.17
C ALA A 3 14.54 -2.47 -13.37
N LYS A 4 14.83 -3.19 -12.32
CA LYS A 4 15.75 -4.33 -12.41
C LYS A 4 15.04 -5.50 -13.07
N PRO A 5 15.77 -6.45 -13.66
CA PRO A 5 15.13 -7.63 -14.22
C PRO A 5 14.19 -8.35 -13.25
N GLY A 6 14.58 -8.43 -11.99
CA GLY A 6 13.71 -9.05 -10.98
C GLY A 6 12.43 -8.29 -10.74
N ASP A 7 12.47 -6.96 -10.83
CA ASP A 7 11.27 -6.13 -10.66
C ASP A 7 10.29 -6.39 -11.79
N HIS A 8 10.78 -6.52 -13.01
CA HIS A 8 9.93 -6.83 -14.14
C HIS A 8 9.25 -8.19 -13.98
N ALA A 9 9.99 -9.16 -13.50
CA ALA A 9 9.44 -10.49 -13.32
C ALA A 9 8.35 -10.53 -12.25
N ARG A 10 8.44 -9.63 -11.26
CA ARG A 10 7.50 -9.59 -10.15
C ARG A 10 6.45 -8.51 -10.27
N GLY A 11 6.52 -7.71 -11.33
CA GLY A 11 5.64 -6.55 -11.46
C GLY A 11 6.32 -5.31 -10.94
N PHE A 12 5.53 -4.40 -10.36
CA PHE A 12 6.07 -3.11 -9.96
C PHE A 12 5.73 -2.79 -8.51
N ALA A 13 6.40 -1.77 -8.00
CA ALA A 13 6.13 -1.21 -6.68
C ALA A 13 6.28 0.30 -6.77
N ALA A 14 5.45 1.03 -6.05
CA ALA A 14 5.49 2.49 -6.04
C ALA A 14 4.91 3.04 -4.75
N ASP A 15 5.38 4.22 -4.36
CA ASP A 15 4.79 4.97 -3.27
C ASP A 15 4.03 6.14 -3.90
N LEU A 16 2.75 6.27 -3.56
CA LEU A 16 1.86 7.21 -4.22
C LEU A 16 1.24 8.15 -3.21
N VAL A 17 1.19 9.44 -3.56
CA VAL A 17 0.58 10.47 -2.75
C VAL A 17 -0.67 10.96 -3.48
N PRO A 18 -1.87 10.80 -2.90
CA PRO A 18 -3.08 11.31 -3.54
C PRO A 18 -3.11 12.84 -3.52
N ARG A 19 -3.61 13.45 -4.58
CA ARG A 19 -3.67 14.90 -4.68
C ARG A 19 -5.08 15.46 -4.56
N ALA A 20 -6.06 14.73 -5.11
CA ALA A 20 -7.41 15.25 -5.21
C ALA A 20 -8.40 14.48 -4.35
N MET A 21 -7.91 13.64 -3.48
CA MET A 21 -8.77 12.85 -2.61
C MET A 21 -8.05 12.55 -1.30
N SER A 22 -8.80 12.12 -0.30
CA SER A 22 -8.22 11.75 0.98
C SER A 22 -7.41 10.45 0.84
N LEU A 23 -6.55 10.22 1.81
CA LEU A 23 -5.77 8.99 1.84
C LEU A 23 -6.70 7.77 1.90
N ARG A 24 -7.80 7.85 2.68
CA ARG A 24 -8.78 6.78 2.78
C ARG A 24 -9.45 6.51 1.44
N ALA A 25 -9.88 7.57 0.74
CA ALA A 25 -10.53 7.40 -0.55
C ALA A 25 -9.57 6.76 -1.55
N PHE A 26 -8.31 7.18 -1.53
CA PHE A 26 -7.32 6.61 -2.41
C PHE A 26 -7.06 5.14 -2.08
N TYR A 27 -7.00 4.83 -0.80
CA TYR A 27 -6.85 3.44 -0.36
C TYR A 27 -7.99 2.56 -0.92
N ASP A 28 -9.22 3.08 -0.88
CA ASP A 28 -10.35 2.31 -1.39
C ASP A 28 -10.20 2.03 -2.89
N VAL A 29 -9.71 3.00 -3.65
CA VAL A 29 -9.45 2.81 -5.08
C VAL A 29 -8.37 1.75 -5.30
N VAL A 30 -7.29 1.85 -4.57
CA VAL A 30 -6.17 0.92 -4.67
C VAL A 30 -6.61 -0.50 -4.29
N ARG A 31 -7.40 -0.59 -3.23
CA ARG A 31 -7.87 -1.88 -2.71
C ARG A 31 -8.75 -2.61 -3.72
N ALA A 32 -9.46 -1.85 -4.56
CA ALA A 32 -10.33 -2.41 -5.57
C ALA A 32 -9.56 -2.96 -6.79
N GLU A 33 -8.28 -2.61 -6.93
CA GLU A 33 -7.48 -3.10 -8.05
C GLU A 33 -6.97 -4.50 -7.75
N LEU A 34 -7.47 -5.47 -8.47
CA LEU A 34 -7.21 -6.88 -8.17
C LEU A 34 -5.76 -7.31 -8.35
N ARG A 35 -4.98 -6.56 -9.14
CA ARG A 35 -3.59 -6.92 -9.36
C ARG A 35 -2.67 -6.45 -8.27
N ILE A 36 -3.12 -5.50 -7.46
CA ILE A 36 -2.30 -4.99 -6.35
C ILE A 36 -2.48 -5.92 -5.15
N LYS A 37 -1.37 -6.47 -4.69
CA LYS A 37 -1.39 -7.44 -3.60
C LYS A 37 -0.60 -6.98 -2.37
N GLY A 38 0.12 -5.88 -2.46
CA GLY A 38 0.78 -5.30 -1.30
C GLY A 38 0.35 -3.85 -1.15
N ILE A 39 -0.15 -3.47 0.01
CA ILE A 39 -0.63 -2.11 0.26
C ILE A 39 -0.15 -1.67 1.62
N GLY A 40 0.70 -0.64 1.65
CA GLY A 40 1.19 -0.08 2.91
C GLY A 40 0.73 1.36 3.04
N VAL A 41 0.16 1.72 4.19
CA VAL A 41 -0.35 3.06 4.42
C VAL A 41 0.50 3.77 5.47
N ASP A 42 1.05 4.93 5.10
CA ASP A 42 1.77 5.77 6.04
C ASP A 42 0.90 6.98 6.33
N HIS A 43 0.23 6.96 7.48
CA HIS A 43 -0.69 8.03 7.86
C HIS A 43 0.04 9.31 8.18
N THR A 44 1.25 9.22 8.69
CA THR A 44 2.03 10.39 9.06
C THR A 44 2.58 11.10 7.83
N ALA A 45 3.17 10.35 6.92
CA ALA A 45 3.75 10.92 5.70
C ALA A 45 2.71 11.15 4.61
N GLY A 46 1.57 10.48 4.69
CA GLY A 46 0.47 10.69 3.74
C GLY A 46 0.66 10.02 2.40
N TYR A 47 1.22 8.81 2.38
CA TYR A 47 1.37 8.08 1.12
C TYR A 47 0.92 6.64 1.27
N ILE A 48 0.70 6.01 0.13
CA ILE A 48 0.37 4.59 0.09
C ILE A 48 1.39 3.89 -0.81
N HIS A 49 2.03 2.87 -0.24
CA HIS A 49 2.88 1.97 -1.00
C HIS A 49 2.00 0.91 -1.65
N VAL A 50 2.22 0.64 -2.93
CA VAL A 50 1.50 -0.41 -3.64
C VAL A 50 2.52 -1.31 -4.35
N ASP A 51 2.21 -2.59 -4.41
CA ASP A 51 3.04 -3.48 -5.21
C ASP A 51 2.23 -4.66 -5.74
N VAL A 52 2.79 -5.29 -6.77
CA VAL A 52 2.26 -6.50 -7.37
C VAL A 52 3.21 -7.62 -6.94
N ARG A 53 2.74 -8.44 -6.03
CA ARG A 53 3.54 -9.55 -5.51
C ARG A 53 2.80 -10.86 -5.73
N GLY A 54 3.51 -11.96 -5.59
CA GLY A 54 2.93 -13.27 -5.81
C GLY A 54 2.13 -13.77 -4.64
N ALA A 55 1.05 -13.08 -4.31
CA ALA A 55 0.16 -13.47 -3.23
C ALA A 55 -1.24 -13.65 -3.80
N SER A 56 -1.99 -14.61 -3.26
CA SER A 56 -3.36 -14.83 -3.70
C SER A 56 -4.30 -13.78 -3.11
N GLU A 57 -4.02 -13.30 -1.90
CA GLU A 57 -4.81 -12.29 -1.22
C GLU A 57 -3.98 -11.06 -0.93
N PRO A 58 -4.58 -9.88 -0.92
CA PRO A 58 -3.84 -8.66 -0.60
C PRO A 58 -3.32 -8.69 0.83
N VAL A 59 -2.11 -8.15 1.01
CA VAL A 59 -1.51 -7.97 2.32
C VAL A 59 -1.45 -6.48 2.57
N CYS A 60 -2.01 -6.05 3.70
CA CYS A 60 -2.05 -4.65 4.07
C CYS A 60 -1.25 -4.41 5.34
N TRP A 61 -0.63 -3.24 5.44
CA TRP A 61 0.11 -2.88 6.64
C TRP A 61 0.07 -1.38 6.84
N VAL A 62 0.40 -0.97 8.05
CA VAL A 62 0.61 0.44 8.38
C VAL A 62 2.05 0.61 8.83
N TYR A 63 2.55 1.83 8.75
CA TYR A 63 3.89 2.14 9.24
C TYR A 63 3.77 2.82 10.60
N ARG A 64 4.46 2.24 11.58
CA ARG A 64 4.52 2.78 12.94
C ARG A 64 5.97 2.89 13.34
N ASN A 65 6.41 4.11 13.62
CA ASN A 65 7.80 4.35 14.00
C ASN A 65 8.77 3.75 13.00
N GLY A 66 8.45 3.88 11.71
CA GLY A 66 9.30 3.38 10.63
C GLY A 66 9.22 1.88 10.40
N ARG A 67 8.29 1.20 11.04
CA ARG A 67 8.16 -0.25 10.91
C ARG A 67 6.83 -0.62 10.28
N ALA A 68 6.84 -1.62 9.42
CA ALA A 68 5.63 -2.12 8.80
C ALA A 68 4.93 -3.09 9.76
N VAL A 69 3.65 -2.84 10.02
CA VAL A 69 2.83 -3.68 10.89
C VAL A 69 1.65 -4.18 10.07
N VAL A 70 1.57 -5.49 9.86
CA VAL A 70 0.50 -6.08 9.08
C VAL A 70 -0.82 -5.96 9.83
N VAL A 71 -1.84 -5.48 9.11
CA VAL A 71 -3.17 -5.27 9.69
C VAL A 71 -4.22 -5.72 8.69
N THR A 72 -5.44 -5.93 9.16
CA THR A 72 -6.55 -6.28 8.29
C THR A 72 -7.07 -5.04 7.55
N ASP A 73 -7.22 -3.95 8.27
CA ASP A 73 -7.72 -2.68 7.72
C ASP A 73 -6.85 -1.55 8.24
N PRO A 74 -6.00 -0.95 7.38
CA PRO A 74 -5.09 0.10 7.82
C PRO A 74 -5.78 1.32 8.43
N PHE A 75 -7.01 1.59 8.05
CA PHE A 75 -7.72 2.77 8.56
C PHE A 75 -8.46 2.47 9.85
N GLN A 76 -8.98 1.29 10.00
CA GLN A 76 -9.60 0.90 11.26
C GLN A 76 -8.55 0.80 12.35
N GLU A 77 -7.39 0.25 12.03
CA GLU A 77 -6.30 0.15 12.98
C GLU A 77 -5.86 1.54 13.44
N ALA A 78 -5.79 2.50 12.52
CA ALA A 78 -5.41 3.86 12.86
C ALA A 78 -6.45 4.54 13.75
N MET A 79 -7.73 4.24 13.54
CA MET A 79 -8.80 4.81 14.36
C MET A 79 -8.80 4.25 15.77
N ASN A 80 -8.42 2.99 15.92
CA ASN A 80 -8.42 2.33 17.21
C ASN A 80 -7.13 2.55 17.98
N GLY A 81 -6.11 2.96 17.28
CA GLY A 81 -4.82 3.22 17.90
C GLY A 81 -4.71 4.61 18.40
#